data_0d3522c114ddd6e83da0ab09e37105a8
#
_entry.id   0d3522c114ddd6e83da0ab09e37105a8
#
_cell.length_a   1.000
_cell.length_b   1.000
_cell.length_c   1.000
_cell.angle_alpha   90.00
_cell.angle_beta   90.00
_cell.angle_gamma   90.00
#
_symmetry.space_group_name_H-M   'P 1'
#
loop_
_entity.id
_entity.type
_entity.pdbx_description
1 polymer ?
#
loop_
_entity_poly.entity_id
_entity_poly.type
_entity_poly.pdbx_seq_one_letter_code
_entity_poly.pdbx_strand_id
1 'polypeptide(L)'
;TLTESGKNSPFRDRSVDDNLTLFRKMRAGDFEDGTHVLRAKIDMASPNINMRDPVLYRIRKVPHQRTANQWCIYPLYDFTHGLSDALEGVTHSLCTLEFEDHRPLYDWILAEVSAPCIPRQIEFSRLNLRYTVLSKRKLIQLVEEGHVSGWDDPRMLTLSGLRRRGYPASAVRLFCERIGISKSENNIDMSVLEDCAREVLDKTAPRVMGVLKPLKVVITNYPEDHTEEFQPARHPKKTEMGNRKVPFSREIYIDHDDFREDPPPNYFRLAPGKEVRLRYAYVCLLYTSPSPRDGLLSRMPSSA
;
A
#
# COMPACT_ATOMS: atom_id res chain seq x y z
N THR A 1 3.09 35.14 14.98
CA THR A 1 3.05 36.10 16.09
C THR A 1 2.11 35.69 17.21
N LEU A 2 0.95 35.14 16.91
CA LEU A 2 -0.04 34.69 17.93
C LEU A 2 0.32 33.39 18.65
N THR A 3 1.41 32.72 18.27
CA THR A 3 1.97 31.51 18.90
C THR A 3 3.38 31.73 19.42
N GLU A 4 3.85 32.98 19.44
CA GLU A 4 5.16 33.32 19.97
C GLU A 4 5.18 33.16 21.50
N SER A 5 6.18 32.43 21.99
CA SER A 5 6.27 32.10 23.42
C SER A 5 6.29 33.36 24.30
N GLY A 6 5.45 33.37 25.33
CA GLY A 6 5.36 34.45 26.30
C GLY A 6 4.65 35.73 25.82
N LYS A 7 4.15 35.75 24.57
CA LYS A 7 3.39 36.91 24.06
C LYS A 7 1.90 36.66 24.04
N ASN A 8 1.18 37.35 24.93
CA ASN A 8 -0.27 37.28 24.96
C ASN A 8 -0.89 38.03 23.80
N SER A 9 -2.00 37.53 23.27
CA SER A 9 -2.87 38.28 22.38
C SER A 9 -3.48 39.47 23.13
N PRO A 10 -3.65 40.66 22.50
CA PRO A 10 -4.33 41.81 23.13
C PRO A 10 -5.79 41.49 23.50
N PHE A 11 -6.35 40.42 22.98
CA PHE A 11 -7.73 39.98 23.23
C PHE A 11 -7.84 38.82 24.24
N ARG A 12 -6.72 38.39 24.83
CA ARG A 12 -6.69 37.24 25.72
C ARG A 12 -7.49 37.43 27.01
N ASP A 13 -7.49 38.65 27.52
CA ASP A 13 -8.13 38.98 28.80
C ASP A 13 -9.51 39.64 28.63
N ARG A 14 -10.12 39.46 27.45
CA ARG A 14 -11.50 39.89 27.20
C ARG A 14 -12.44 39.07 28.09
N SER A 15 -13.57 39.71 28.53
CA SER A 15 -14.58 39.05 29.35
C SER A 15 -15.20 37.82 28.65
N VAL A 16 -15.72 36.89 29.45
CA VAL A 16 -16.43 35.71 28.91
C VAL A 16 -17.66 36.14 28.12
N ASP A 17 -18.42 37.13 28.59
CA ASP A 17 -19.65 37.61 27.94
C ASP A 17 -19.36 38.23 26.58
N ASP A 18 -18.29 39.04 26.49
CA ASP A 18 -17.86 39.60 25.20
C ASP A 18 -17.43 38.48 24.23
N ASN A 19 -16.68 37.50 24.69
CA ASN A 19 -16.27 36.38 23.88
C ASN A 19 -17.45 35.54 23.40
N LEU A 20 -18.43 35.28 24.25
CA LEU A 20 -19.66 34.58 23.86
C LEU A 20 -20.47 35.36 22.83
N THR A 21 -20.57 36.69 23.01
CA THR A 21 -21.24 37.56 22.05
C THR A 21 -20.57 37.53 20.68
N LEU A 22 -19.24 37.62 20.63
CA LEU A 22 -18.47 37.54 19.40
C LEU A 22 -18.56 36.14 18.74
N PHE A 23 -18.51 35.07 19.54
CA PHE A 23 -18.66 33.73 19.03
C PHE A 23 -20.05 33.47 18.41
N ARG A 24 -21.12 34.01 19.04
CA ARG A 24 -22.47 33.96 18.45
C ARG A 24 -22.54 34.70 17.14
N LYS A 25 -21.89 35.85 17.01
CA LYS A 25 -21.77 36.60 15.73
C LYS A 25 -20.96 35.81 14.69
N MET A 26 -19.86 35.17 15.10
CA MET A 26 -19.12 34.26 14.19
C MET A 26 -20.03 33.16 13.63
N ARG A 27 -20.84 32.54 14.50
CA ARG A 27 -21.80 31.50 14.11
C ARG A 27 -22.92 32.01 13.22
N ALA A 28 -23.37 33.26 13.44
CA ALA A 28 -24.39 33.91 12.62
C ALA A 28 -23.89 34.32 11.22
N GLY A 29 -22.56 34.33 11.02
CA GLY A 29 -21.96 34.73 9.74
C GLY A 29 -21.69 36.21 9.58
N ASP A 30 -21.72 36.97 10.67
CA ASP A 30 -21.55 38.46 10.66
C ASP A 30 -20.11 38.87 10.31
N PHE A 31 -19.15 37.92 10.34
CA PHE A 31 -17.74 38.20 10.07
C PHE A 31 -17.25 37.48 8.82
N GLU A 32 -16.28 38.07 8.13
CA GLU A 32 -15.63 37.47 6.96
C GLU A 32 -14.58 36.45 7.33
N ASP A 33 -14.25 35.58 6.37
CA ASP A 33 -13.22 34.55 6.50
C ASP A 33 -11.88 35.16 6.96
N GLY A 34 -11.24 34.51 7.94
CA GLY A 34 -9.94 34.92 8.44
C GLY A 34 -9.92 36.11 9.40
N THR A 35 -11.04 36.77 9.66
CA THR A 35 -11.11 37.98 10.54
C THR A 35 -11.11 37.61 12.02
N HIS A 36 -11.77 36.50 12.40
CA HIS A 36 -11.92 36.06 13.78
C HIS A 36 -11.70 34.58 13.92
N VAL A 37 -11.12 34.18 15.05
CA VAL A 37 -10.97 32.80 15.50
C VAL A 37 -11.30 32.68 16.98
N LEU A 38 -11.83 31.54 17.42
CA LEU A 38 -11.93 31.19 18.83
C LEU A 38 -10.67 30.44 19.23
N ARG A 39 -10.03 30.86 20.33
CA ARG A 39 -8.83 30.21 20.88
C ARG A 39 -9.11 29.72 22.30
N ALA A 40 -8.47 28.61 22.65
CA ALA A 40 -8.37 28.20 24.04
C ALA A 40 -7.51 29.22 24.82
N LYS A 41 -7.75 29.36 26.11
CA LYS A 41 -6.91 30.14 27.05
C LYS A 41 -6.18 29.17 27.95
N ILE A 42 -4.94 28.80 27.60
CA ILE A 42 -4.13 27.82 28.32
C ILE A 42 -2.86 28.48 28.87
N ASP A 43 -1.75 28.38 28.19
CA ASP A 43 -0.46 28.92 28.64
C ASP A 43 0.41 29.35 27.44
N MET A 44 0.57 30.66 27.26
CA MET A 44 1.42 31.21 26.20
C MET A 44 2.93 31.01 26.44
N ALA A 45 3.35 30.66 27.67
CA ALA A 45 4.74 30.38 28.00
C ALA A 45 5.11 28.89 27.80
N SER A 46 4.15 28.03 27.50
CA SER A 46 4.37 26.60 27.33
C SER A 46 5.49 26.30 26.30
N PRO A 47 6.42 25.37 26.57
CA PRO A 47 7.36 24.89 25.58
C PRO A 47 6.67 24.17 24.40
N ASN A 48 5.52 23.54 24.66
CA ASN A 48 4.70 22.90 23.63
C ASN A 48 3.84 23.94 22.92
N ILE A 49 4.09 24.15 21.63
CA ILE A 49 3.37 25.12 20.81
C ILE A 49 1.84 24.84 20.77
N ASN A 50 1.44 23.57 20.85
CA ASN A 50 0.04 23.16 20.83
C ASN A 50 -0.73 23.61 22.08
N MET A 51 -0.02 23.95 23.18
CA MET A 51 -0.59 24.46 24.41
C MET A 51 -0.61 26.00 24.48
N ARG A 52 -0.08 26.70 23.46
CA ARG A 52 -0.03 28.17 23.42
C ARG A 52 -1.31 28.75 22.84
N ASP A 53 -2.36 28.73 23.62
CA ASP A 53 -3.69 29.24 23.26
C ASP A 53 -4.10 28.84 21.84
N PRO A 54 -4.25 27.53 21.56
CA PRO A 54 -4.52 27.02 20.20
C PRO A 54 -5.88 27.47 19.69
N VAL A 55 -6.01 27.54 18.36
CA VAL A 55 -7.27 27.85 17.69
C VAL A 55 -8.23 26.65 17.80
N LEU A 56 -9.44 26.89 18.29
CA LEU A 56 -10.51 25.90 18.38
C LEU A 56 -11.48 25.97 17.20
N TYR A 57 -11.93 27.19 16.83
CA TYR A 57 -12.84 27.45 15.71
C TYR A 57 -12.31 28.54 14.79
N ARG A 58 -12.57 28.37 13.51
CA ARG A 58 -12.33 29.37 12.46
C ARG A 58 -13.60 29.66 11.64
N ILE A 59 -13.66 30.82 11.02
CA ILE A 59 -14.67 31.13 10.02
C ILE A 59 -14.25 30.59 8.68
N ARG A 60 -15.16 29.91 7.98
CA ARG A 60 -14.99 29.45 6.61
C ARG A 60 -16.34 29.35 5.90
N LYS A 61 -16.62 30.29 5.05
CA LYS A 61 -17.87 30.37 4.26
C LYS A 61 -17.75 29.53 2.97
N VAL A 62 -17.77 28.23 3.10
CA VAL A 62 -17.71 27.26 1.96
C VAL A 62 -18.82 26.24 2.12
N PRO A 63 -19.51 25.86 1.05
CA PRO A 63 -20.51 24.80 1.10
C PRO A 63 -19.88 23.49 1.55
N HIS A 64 -20.44 22.87 2.58
CA HIS A 64 -20.03 21.55 3.04
C HIS A 64 -20.82 20.47 2.30
N GLN A 65 -20.17 19.37 1.91
CA GLN A 65 -20.75 18.30 1.10
C GLN A 65 -22.05 17.67 1.64
N ARG A 66 -22.28 17.70 2.97
CA ARG A 66 -23.49 17.14 3.62
C ARG A 66 -24.45 18.22 4.13
N THR A 67 -23.92 19.32 4.65
CA THR A 67 -24.72 20.36 5.33
C THR A 67 -24.84 21.65 4.51
N ALA A 68 -24.31 21.67 3.29
CA ALA A 68 -24.30 22.82 2.40
C ALA A 68 -23.85 24.11 3.15
N ASN A 69 -24.64 25.15 3.16
CA ASN A 69 -24.32 26.45 3.78
C ASN A 69 -24.86 26.59 5.21
N GLN A 70 -25.21 25.50 5.89
CA GLN A 70 -25.77 25.53 7.25
C GLN A 70 -24.78 26.09 8.27
N TRP A 71 -23.49 25.93 8.07
CA TRP A 71 -22.41 26.33 8.97
C TRP A 71 -21.42 27.22 8.25
N CYS A 72 -20.98 28.28 8.92
CA CYS A 72 -19.92 29.20 8.47
C CYS A 72 -18.70 29.19 9.40
N ILE A 73 -18.76 28.48 10.52
CA ILE A 73 -17.64 28.24 11.42
C ILE A 73 -17.36 26.75 11.51
N TYR A 74 -16.08 26.38 11.60
CA TYR A 74 -15.64 25.00 11.67
C TYR A 74 -14.61 24.84 12.77
N PRO A 75 -14.72 23.77 13.58
CA PRO A 75 -13.70 23.44 14.56
C PRO A 75 -12.42 22.94 13.87
N LEU A 76 -11.27 23.14 14.51
CA LEU A 76 -10.02 22.57 14.08
C LEU A 76 -9.88 21.12 14.56
N TYR A 77 -8.96 20.39 13.93
CA TYR A 77 -8.75 18.97 14.17
C TYR A 77 -8.54 18.62 15.65
N ASP A 78 -7.65 19.34 16.33
CA ASP A 78 -7.32 19.05 17.73
C ASP A 78 -8.51 19.19 18.68
N PHE A 79 -9.42 20.14 18.39
CA PHE A 79 -10.66 20.29 19.16
C PHE A 79 -11.69 19.21 18.83
N THR A 80 -11.73 18.76 17.58
CA THR A 80 -12.76 17.83 17.09
C THR A 80 -12.46 16.40 17.45
N HIS A 81 -11.19 15.98 17.35
CA HIS A 81 -10.78 14.57 17.44
C HIS A 81 -11.18 13.95 18.78
N GLY A 82 -10.72 14.53 19.90
CA GLY A 82 -11.03 14.00 21.23
C GLY A 82 -12.51 14.03 21.56
N LEU A 83 -13.20 15.10 21.18
CA LEU A 83 -14.65 15.26 21.44
C LEU A 83 -15.50 14.31 20.61
N SER A 84 -15.18 14.11 19.32
CA SER A 84 -15.89 13.13 18.49
C SER A 84 -15.74 11.73 19.04
N ASP A 85 -14.52 11.33 19.38
CA ASP A 85 -14.23 10.02 19.97
C ASP A 85 -14.94 9.84 21.32
N ALA A 86 -14.96 10.87 22.16
CA ALA A 86 -15.66 10.82 23.43
C ALA A 86 -17.19 10.71 23.29
N LEU A 87 -17.78 11.44 22.33
CA LEU A 87 -19.22 11.37 22.04
C LEU A 87 -19.64 10.04 21.45
N GLU A 88 -18.77 9.40 20.68
CA GLU A 88 -19.01 8.08 20.09
C GLU A 88 -18.66 6.91 21.04
N GLY A 89 -18.14 7.18 22.22
CA GLY A 89 -17.78 6.15 23.22
C GLY A 89 -16.50 5.36 22.84
N VAL A 90 -15.65 5.92 22.00
CA VAL A 90 -14.35 5.34 21.66
C VAL A 90 -13.45 5.29 22.91
N THR A 91 -12.80 4.18 23.14
CA THR A 91 -11.89 4.00 24.28
C THR A 91 -10.43 4.30 23.97
N HIS A 92 -10.02 4.06 22.72
CA HIS A 92 -8.65 4.19 22.24
C HIS A 92 -8.62 4.98 20.94
N SER A 93 -8.11 6.21 20.99
CA SER A 93 -7.90 7.08 19.82
C SER A 93 -6.55 6.79 19.21
N LEU A 94 -6.53 6.10 18.07
CA LEU A 94 -5.29 5.71 17.38
C LEU A 94 -4.88 6.78 16.37
N CYS A 95 -3.64 7.24 16.42
CA CYS A 95 -3.11 8.24 15.50
C CYS A 95 -1.64 7.98 15.15
N THR A 96 -1.11 8.75 14.22
CA THR A 96 0.31 8.70 13.87
C THR A 96 1.16 9.47 14.87
N LEU A 97 2.46 9.17 14.89
CA LEU A 97 3.42 9.75 15.83
C LEU A 97 3.53 11.29 15.73
N GLU A 98 3.12 11.87 14.60
CA GLU A 98 3.01 13.31 14.39
C GLU A 98 2.14 14.02 15.45
N PHE A 99 1.21 13.31 16.09
CA PHE A 99 0.29 13.84 17.09
C PHE A 99 0.73 13.60 18.53
N GLU A 100 1.95 13.10 18.78
CA GLU A 100 2.43 12.87 20.15
C GLU A 100 2.49 14.17 20.96
N ASP A 101 2.97 15.26 20.35
CA ASP A 101 3.00 16.59 20.97
C ASP A 101 1.61 17.25 21.13
N HIS A 102 0.59 16.71 20.45
CA HIS A 102 -0.80 17.16 20.55
C HIS A 102 -1.56 16.51 21.74
N ARG A 103 -1.07 15.40 22.29
CA ARG A 103 -1.73 14.67 23.38
C ARG A 103 -2.04 15.53 24.60
N PRO A 104 -1.15 16.42 25.09
CA PRO A 104 -1.49 17.31 26.20
C PRO A 104 -2.69 18.20 25.92
N LEU A 105 -2.84 18.67 24.69
CA LEU A 105 -4.01 19.47 24.28
C LEU A 105 -5.28 18.61 24.21
N TYR A 106 -5.16 17.39 23.68
CA TYR A 106 -6.25 16.41 23.62
C TYR A 106 -6.81 16.12 25.05
N ASP A 107 -5.94 15.83 25.99
CA ASP A 107 -6.31 15.55 27.38
C ASP A 107 -6.93 16.80 28.04
N TRP A 108 -6.35 17.98 27.82
CA TRP A 108 -6.85 19.24 28.34
C TRP A 108 -8.27 19.55 27.85
N ILE A 109 -8.53 19.40 26.53
CA ILE A 109 -9.86 19.66 25.96
C ILE A 109 -10.90 18.74 26.57
N LEU A 110 -10.61 17.43 26.71
CA LEU A 110 -11.55 16.47 27.30
C LEU A 110 -11.87 16.79 28.78
N ALA A 111 -10.89 17.26 29.52
CA ALA A 111 -11.10 17.66 30.91
C ALA A 111 -11.96 18.93 31.02
N GLU A 112 -11.71 19.95 30.19
CA GLU A 112 -12.41 21.25 30.29
C GLU A 112 -13.87 21.20 29.80
N VAL A 113 -14.19 20.32 28.84
CA VAL A 113 -15.56 20.24 28.29
C VAL A 113 -16.42 19.16 28.91
N SER A 114 -15.99 18.53 30.00
CA SER A 114 -16.76 17.47 30.69
C SER A 114 -17.28 16.40 29.71
N ALA A 115 -16.39 15.83 28.92
CA ALA A 115 -16.72 14.84 27.92
C ALA A 115 -17.40 13.60 28.53
N PRO A 116 -18.33 12.93 27.83
CA PRO A 116 -19.09 11.78 28.35
C PRO A 116 -18.22 10.55 28.62
N CYS A 117 -17.08 10.40 27.93
CA CYS A 117 -16.04 9.44 28.26
C CYS A 117 -14.66 10.06 27.98
N ILE A 118 -13.62 9.46 28.49
CA ILE A 118 -12.24 9.92 28.31
C ILE A 118 -11.47 8.86 27.52
N PRO A 119 -11.42 8.97 26.19
CA PRO A 119 -10.63 8.08 25.36
C PRO A 119 -9.14 8.31 25.61
N ARG A 120 -8.34 7.28 25.36
CA ARG A 120 -6.88 7.38 25.47
C ARG A 120 -6.25 7.51 24.09
N GLN A 121 -5.52 8.58 23.83
CA GLN A 121 -4.74 8.73 22.61
C GLN A 121 -3.50 7.82 22.63
N ILE A 122 -3.31 7.08 21.55
CA ILE A 122 -2.17 6.17 21.36
C ILE A 122 -1.58 6.44 19.97
N GLU A 123 -0.30 6.80 19.96
CA GLU A 123 0.45 7.08 18.73
C GLU A 123 1.32 5.89 18.33
N PHE A 124 1.51 5.74 17.02
CA PHE A 124 2.42 4.77 16.44
C PHE A 124 3.09 5.33 15.18
N SER A 125 4.26 4.76 14.86
CA SER A 125 5.03 5.19 13.70
C SER A 125 4.33 4.86 12.39
N ARG A 126 4.56 5.69 11.39
CA ARG A 126 4.11 5.44 10.02
C ARG A 126 4.94 4.31 9.41
N LEU A 127 4.27 3.44 8.65
CA LEU A 127 4.95 2.45 7.82
C LEU A 127 5.68 3.15 6.66
N ASN A 128 7.00 3.01 6.62
CA ASN A 128 7.83 3.46 5.51
C ASN A 128 8.43 2.25 4.80
N LEU A 129 8.20 2.18 3.48
CA LEU A 129 8.79 1.17 2.61
C LEU A 129 9.88 1.79 1.74
N ARG A 130 11.03 1.12 1.64
CA ARG A 130 12.12 1.55 0.79
C ARG A 130 11.72 1.47 -0.69
N TYR A 131 12.26 2.36 -1.51
CA TYR A 131 12.05 2.43 -2.97
C TYR A 131 10.59 2.60 -3.37
N THR A 132 9.75 3.16 -2.49
CA THR A 132 8.32 3.34 -2.75
C THR A 132 7.85 4.75 -2.44
N VAL A 133 6.83 5.20 -3.17
CA VAL A 133 6.18 6.48 -2.93
C VAL A 133 4.87 6.23 -2.20
N LEU A 134 4.77 6.70 -0.94
CA LEU A 134 3.58 6.60 -0.09
C LEU A 134 2.88 7.95 0.12
N SER A 135 3.49 9.05 -0.34
CA SER A 135 2.92 10.39 -0.22
C SER A 135 1.70 10.55 -1.14
N LYS A 136 0.51 10.79 -0.57
CA LYS A 136 -0.72 11.02 -1.33
C LYS A 136 -0.57 12.11 -2.39
N ARG A 137 0.09 13.23 -2.05
CA ARG A 137 0.33 14.34 -2.99
C ARG A 137 1.13 13.90 -4.22
N LYS A 138 2.19 13.10 -4.02
CA LYS A 138 2.99 12.57 -5.11
C LYS A 138 2.25 11.51 -5.92
N LEU A 139 1.42 10.69 -5.28
CA LEU A 139 0.58 9.71 -5.98
C LEU A 139 -0.49 10.40 -6.84
N ILE A 140 -1.11 11.49 -6.35
CA ILE A 140 -2.03 12.33 -7.13
C ILE A 140 -1.31 12.85 -8.38
N GLN A 141 -0.12 13.42 -8.22
CA GLN A 141 0.69 13.94 -9.33
C GLN A 141 0.96 12.87 -10.39
N LEU A 142 1.34 11.64 -10.00
CA LEU A 142 1.56 10.53 -10.94
C LEU A 142 0.31 10.19 -11.76
N VAL A 143 -0.88 10.29 -11.16
CA VAL A 143 -2.14 10.00 -11.84
C VAL A 143 -2.54 11.17 -12.75
N GLU A 144 -2.48 12.42 -12.26
CA GLU A 144 -2.91 13.61 -13.00
C GLU A 144 -2.00 13.92 -14.19
N GLU A 145 -0.70 13.68 -14.06
CA GLU A 145 0.28 13.85 -15.15
C GLU A 145 0.34 12.65 -16.10
N GLY A 146 -0.46 11.60 -15.88
CA GLY A 146 -0.55 10.45 -16.76
C GLY A 146 0.65 9.50 -16.75
N HIS A 147 1.50 9.55 -15.72
CA HIS A 147 2.64 8.63 -15.56
C HIS A 147 2.20 7.20 -15.23
N VAL A 148 1.01 7.05 -14.68
CA VAL A 148 0.35 5.78 -14.35
C VAL A 148 -1.07 5.77 -14.90
N SER A 149 -1.65 4.57 -15.13
CA SER A 149 -2.97 4.41 -15.72
C SER A 149 -4.14 4.77 -14.79
N GLY A 150 -3.87 4.96 -13.49
CA GLY A 150 -4.87 5.29 -12.48
C GLY A 150 -4.44 4.80 -11.09
N TRP A 151 -5.34 4.93 -10.13
CA TRP A 151 -5.10 4.55 -8.73
C TRP A 151 -4.91 3.05 -8.50
N ASP A 152 -5.32 2.22 -9.44
CA ASP A 152 -5.16 0.76 -9.43
C ASP A 152 -3.98 0.28 -10.27
N ASP A 153 -3.15 1.18 -10.80
CA ASP A 153 -1.95 0.80 -11.55
C ASP A 153 -1.06 -0.14 -10.69
N PRO A 154 -0.65 -1.31 -11.21
CA PRO A 154 0.13 -2.28 -10.43
C PRO A 154 1.51 -1.79 -9.99
N ARG A 155 1.99 -0.67 -10.52
CA ARG A 155 3.22 0.01 -10.08
C ARG A 155 3.01 0.83 -8.81
N MET A 156 1.76 1.15 -8.45
CA MET A 156 1.42 1.94 -7.27
C MET A 156 1.16 1.03 -6.05
N LEU A 157 1.60 1.47 -4.87
CA LEU A 157 1.37 0.77 -3.61
C LEU A 157 0.02 1.13 -2.94
N THR A 158 -0.99 1.40 -3.73
CA THR A 158 -2.37 1.44 -3.24
C THR A 158 -2.89 0.02 -3.02
N LEU A 159 -3.88 -0.17 -2.16
CA LEU A 159 -4.50 -1.48 -1.99
C LEU A 159 -5.10 -2.00 -3.30
N SER A 160 -5.63 -1.11 -4.14
CA SER A 160 -6.13 -1.45 -5.47
C SER A 160 -5.01 -1.88 -6.41
N GLY A 161 -3.88 -1.18 -6.41
CA GLY A 161 -2.70 -1.54 -7.19
C GLY A 161 -2.09 -2.87 -6.75
N LEU A 162 -1.96 -3.10 -5.45
CA LEU A 162 -1.50 -4.39 -4.90
C LEU A 162 -2.43 -5.55 -5.30
N ARG A 163 -3.75 -5.34 -5.20
CA ARG A 163 -4.74 -6.33 -5.65
C ARG A 163 -4.57 -6.66 -7.13
N ARG A 164 -4.46 -5.66 -7.98
CA ARG A 164 -4.26 -5.84 -9.44
C ARG A 164 -2.93 -6.49 -9.76
N ARG A 165 -1.89 -6.22 -8.98
CA ARG A 165 -0.58 -6.87 -9.09
C ARG A 165 -0.59 -8.34 -8.64
N GLY A 166 -1.63 -8.78 -7.92
CA GLY A 166 -1.80 -10.16 -7.48
C GLY A 166 -1.41 -10.44 -6.03
N TYR A 167 -1.27 -9.42 -5.20
CA TYR A 167 -1.04 -9.60 -3.76
C TYR A 167 -2.34 -10.00 -3.05
N PRO A 168 -2.41 -11.17 -2.40
CA PRO A 168 -3.57 -11.55 -1.61
C PRO A 168 -3.73 -10.67 -0.36
N ALA A 169 -4.97 -10.40 0.05
CA ALA A 169 -5.23 -9.65 1.28
C ALA A 169 -4.58 -10.27 2.53
N SER A 170 -4.52 -11.60 2.59
CA SER A 170 -3.83 -12.35 3.66
C SER A 170 -2.31 -12.10 3.68
N ALA A 171 -1.69 -11.86 2.53
CA ALA A 171 -0.26 -11.51 2.49
C ALA A 171 0.00 -10.10 3.05
N VAL A 172 -0.87 -9.15 2.78
CA VAL A 172 -0.77 -7.80 3.34
C VAL A 172 -0.99 -7.83 4.86
N ARG A 173 -1.95 -8.62 5.34
CA ARG A 173 -2.15 -8.81 6.79
C ARG A 173 -0.94 -9.46 7.45
N LEU A 174 -0.43 -10.55 6.89
CA LEU A 174 0.77 -11.22 7.37
C LEU A 174 1.97 -10.27 7.42
N PHE A 175 2.11 -9.38 6.43
CA PHE A 175 3.13 -8.35 6.42
C PHE A 175 2.97 -7.39 7.60
N CYS A 176 1.75 -6.86 7.83
CA CYS A 176 1.48 -5.95 8.95
C CYS A 176 1.75 -6.63 10.31
N GLU A 177 1.36 -7.90 10.46
CA GLU A 177 1.64 -8.69 11.67
C GLU A 177 3.15 -8.89 11.88
N ARG A 178 3.88 -9.18 10.81
CA ARG A 178 5.33 -9.45 10.86
C ARG A 178 6.15 -8.22 11.22
N ILE A 179 5.79 -7.06 10.70
CA ILE A 179 6.49 -5.80 11.03
C ILE A 179 6.11 -5.26 12.40
N GLY A 180 4.90 -5.59 12.89
CA GLY A 180 4.38 -5.14 14.17
C GLY A 180 4.09 -3.64 14.21
N ILE A 181 3.76 -3.15 15.42
CA ILE A 181 3.47 -1.75 15.70
C ILE A 181 4.52 -1.23 16.68
N SER A 182 5.13 -0.09 16.38
CA SER A 182 6.10 0.56 17.28
C SER A 182 6.01 2.08 17.20
N LYS A 183 6.63 2.78 18.15
CA LYS A 183 6.84 4.23 18.12
C LYS A 183 8.16 4.62 17.41
N SER A 184 8.98 3.64 17.01
CA SER A 184 10.22 3.91 16.29
C SER A 184 9.95 3.96 14.79
N GLU A 185 10.43 5.00 14.12
CA GLU A 185 10.38 5.07 12.66
C GLU A 185 11.35 4.05 12.05
N ASN A 186 10.82 3.12 11.27
CA ASN A 186 11.59 2.10 10.58
C ASN A 186 11.34 2.17 9.07
N ASN A 187 12.42 2.03 8.30
CA ASN A 187 12.35 1.85 6.86
C ASN A 187 12.42 0.35 6.53
N ILE A 188 11.32 -0.21 6.11
CA ILE A 188 11.18 -1.63 5.81
C ILE A 188 11.51 -1.87 4.34
N ASP A 189 12.26 -2.93 4.05
CA ASP A 189 12.54 -3.32 2.68
C ASP A 189 11.31 -3.94 2.01
N MET A 190 11.10 -3.65 0.72
CA MET A 190 9.97 -4.18 -0.06
C MET A 190 9.99 -5.71 -0.14
N SER A 191 11.16 -6.34 -0.05
CA SER A 191 11.32 -7.81 -0.05
C SER A 191 10.53 -8.48 1.08
N VAL A 192 10.34 -7.83 2.23
CA VAL A 192 9.54 -8.38 3.34
C VAL A 192 8.08 -8.57 2.94
N LEU A 193 7.49 -7.60 2.22
CA LEU A 193 6.13 -7.73 1.69
C LEU A 193 6.06 -8.79 0.58
N GLU A 194 7.08 -8.85 -0.28
CA GLU A 194 7.18 -9.85 -1.33
C GLU A 194 7.32 -11.27 -0.77
N ASP A 195 8.07 -11.45 0.31
CA ASP A 195 8.21 -12.74 0.99
C ASP A 195 6.89 -13.19 1.63
N CYS A 196 6.13 -12.27 2.23
CA CYS A 196 4.79 -12.56 2.71
C CYS A 196 3.86 -13.00 1.57
N ALA A 197 3.94 -12.34 0.41
CA ALA A 197 3.17 -12.73 -0.77
C ALA A 197 3.57 -14.13 -1.28
N ARG A 198 4.88 -14.42 -1.37
CA ARG A 198 5.39 -15.75 -1.75
C ARG A 198 4.92 -16.84 -0.78
N GLU A 199 5.00 -16.59 0.52
CA GLU A 199 4.58 -17.55 1.54
C GLU A 199 3.09 -17.90 1.42
N VAL A 200 2.23 -16.90 1.24
CA VAL A 200 0.79 -17.12 1.08
C VAL A 200 0.48 -17.81 -0.25
N LEU A 201 1.08 -17.34 -1.35
CA LEU A 201 0.85 -17.90 -2.67
C LEU A 201 1.44 -19.31 -2.80
N ASP A 202 2.55 -19.61 -2.13
CA ASP A 202 3.09 -20.97 -2.09
C ASP A 202 2.09 -21.99 -1.54
N LYS A 203 1.25 -21.56 -0.60
CA LYS A 203 0.24 -22.41 0.02
C LYS A 203 -1.09 -22.46 -0.75
N THR A 204 -1.41 -21.42 -1.54
CA THR A 204 -2.78 -21.23 -2.06
C THR A 204 -2.89 -21.21 -3.57
N ALA A 205 -1.83 -20.88 -4.29
CA ALA A 205 -1.89 -20.66 -5.73
C ALA A 205 -1.64 -21.94 -6.53
N PRO A 206 -2.45 -22.21 -7.56
CA PRO A 206 -2.12 -23.26 -8.52
C PRO A 206 -0.84 -22.93 -9.29
N ARG A 207 -0.04 -23.94 -9.59
CA ARG A 207 1.22 -23.79 -10.33
C ARG A 207 0.94 -23.83 -11.83
N VAL A 208 1.45 -22.83 -12.54
CA VAL A 208 1.42 -22.76 -14.00
C VAL A 208 2.83 -22.52 -14.52
N MET A 209 3.05 -22.79 -15.80
CA MET A 209 4.26 -22.39 -16.51
C MET A 209 3.94 -21.13 -17.32
N GLY A 210 4.78 -20.12 -17.22
CA GLY A 210 4.72 -18.90 -18.02
C GLY A 210 6.00 -18.78 -18.86
N VAL A 211 5.86 -18.48 -20.14
CA VAL A 211 6.96 -18.21 -21.07
C VAL A 211 6.88 -16.74 -21.46
N LEU A 212 7.79 -15.92 -20.91
CA LEU A 212 7.77 -14.48 -21.11
C LEU A 212 8.57 -14.04 -22.34
N LYS A 213 9.67 -14.72 -22.63
CA LYS A 213 10.51 -14.48 -23.81
C LYS A 213 10.54 -15.77 -24.62
N PRO A 214 9.53 -16.03 -25.47
CA PRO A 214 9.37 -17.31 -26.13
C PRO A 214 10.48 -17.59 -27.13
N LEU A 215 11.11 -18.75 -27.00
CA LEU A 215 12.00 -19.36 -27.98
C LEU A 215 11.35 -20.63 -28.49
N LYS A 216 11.15 -20.73 -29.80
CA LYS A 216 10.54 -21.89 -30.45
C LYS A 216 11.53 -23.06 -30.46
N VAL A 217 11.05 -24.23 -30.06
CA VAL A 217 11.79 -25.51 -30.12
C VAL A 217 10.99 -26.48 -30.99
N VAL A 218 11.64 -27.05 -32.02
CA VAL A 218 11.04 -28.05 -32.91
C VAL A 218 11.63 -29.41 -32.61
N ILE A 219 10.76 -30.37 -32.26
CA ILE A 219 11.16 -31.78 -31.95
C ILE A 219 11.07 -32.59 -33.23
N THR A 220 12.20 -32.84 -33.86
CA THR A 220 12.27 -33.39 -35.23
C THR A 220 11.76 -34.82 -35.37
N ASN A 221 11.80 -35.61 -34.31
CA ASN A 221 11.30 -36.99 -34.30
C ASN A 221 9.93 -37.15 -33.63
N TYR A 222 9.19 -36.04 -33.45
CA TYR A 222 7.80 -36.07 -33.01
C TYR A 222 6.85 -35.88 -34.21
N PRO A 223 5.75 -36.67 -34.32
CA PRO A 223 4.84 -36.58 -35.46
C PRO A 223 4.23 -35.18 -35.62
N GLU A 224 4.06 -34.71 -36.88
CA GLU A 224 3.63 -33.35 -37.17
C GLU A 224 2.20 -33.02 -36.69
N ASP A 225 1.30 -33.97 -36.87
CA ASP A 225 -0.13 -33.76 -36.55
C ASP A 225 -0.54 -34.40 -35.23
N HIS A 226 0.43 -34.73 -34.38
CA HIS A 226 0.15 -35.34 -33.09
C HIS A 226 0.26 -34.36 -31.93
N THR A 227 -0.77 -34.37 -31.08
CA THR A 227 -0.78 -33.62 -29.82
C THR A 227 -1.24 -34.55 -28.72
N GLU A 228 -0.45 -34.64 -27.68
CA GLU A 228 -0.81 -35.41 -26.47
C GLU A 228 -1.01 -34.47 -25.28
N GLU A 229 -1.78 -34.89 -24.29
CA GLU A 229 -2.07 -34.11 -23.09
C GLU A 229 -1.42 -34.79 -21.87
N PHE A 230 -0.49 -34.07 -21.22
CA PHE A 230 -0.03 -34.39 -19.90
C PHE A 230 -0.93 -33.80 -18.83
N GLN A 231 -1.01 -34.48 -17.67
CA GLN A 231 -1.86 -34.05 -16.55
C GLN A 231 -1.05 -33.83 -15.25
N PRO A 232 -0.15 -32.84 -15.23
CA PRO A 232 0.57 -32.55 -14.00
C PRO A 232 -0.34 -31.96 -12.93
N ALA A 233 0.01 -32.21 -11.65
CA ALA A 233 -0.69 -31.63 -10.52
C ALA A 233 -0.64 -30.11 -10.55
N ARG A 234 -1.75 -29.47 -10.20
CA ARG A 234 -1.83 -28.01 -10.07
C ARG A 234 -0.98 -27.47 -8.92
N HIS A 235 -0.74 -28.31 -7.90
CA HIS A 235 0.10 -27.95 -6.77
C HIS A 235 0.90 -29.17 -6.29
N PRO A 236 2.23 -29.05 -6.06
CA PRO A 236 3.07 -30.20 -5.74
C PRO A 236 2.77 -30.84 -4.38
N LYS A 237 2.19 -30.08 -3.44
CA LYS A 237 1.88 -30.52 -2.06
C LYS A 237 0.39 -30.62 -1.77
N LYS A 238 -0.49 -30.27 -2.72
CA LYS A 238 -1.95 -30.19 -2.53
C LYS A 238 -2.67 -30.95 -3.63
N THR A 239 -2.85 -32.24 -3.42
CA THR A 239 -3.51 -33.14 -4.36
C THR A 239 -4.99 -32.76 -4.57
N GLU A 240 -5.63 -32.17 -3.58
CA GLU A 240 -7.01 -31.68 -3.64
C GLU A 240 -7.23 -30.59 -4.70
N MET A 241 -6.18 -29.90 -5.14
CA MET A 241 -6.26 -28.93 -6.24
C MET A 241 -6.41 -29.59 -7.61
N GLY A 242 -6.27 -30.93 -7.69
CA GLY A 242 -6.40 -31.68 -8.92
C GLY A 242 -5.24 -31.45 -9.91
N ASN A 243 -5.46 -31.88 -11.14
CA ASN A 243 -4.49 -31.79 -12.22
C ASN A 243 -4.90 -30.69 -13.23
N ARG A 244 -3.96 -30.30 -14.07
CA ARG A 244 -4.19 -29.43 -15.23
C ARG A 244 -3.77 -30.14 -16.52
N LYS A 245 -4.41 -29.81 -17.62
CA LYS A 245 -4.02 -30.32 -18.95
C LYS A 245 -2.90 -29.43 -19.50
N VAL A 246 -1.84 -30.06 -19.99
CA VAL A 246 -0.74 -29.42 -20.69
C VAL A 246 -0.56 -30.08 -22.04
N PRO A 247 -0.90 -29.42 -23.13
CA PRO A 247 -0.70 -29.98 -24.47
C PRO A 247 0.80 -30.04 -24.78
N PHE A 248 1.19 -31.06 -25.51
CA PHE A 248 2.55 -31.29 -26.01
C PHE A 248 2.49 -31.70 -27.48
N SER A 249 3.23 -30.98 -28.32
CA SER A 249 3.28 -31.19 -29.76
C SER A 249 4.71 -31.07 -30.27
N ARG A 250 4.90 -31.28 -31.58
CA ARG A 250 6.19 -31.11 -32.27
C ARG A 250 6.81 -29.72 -32.04
N GLU A 251 5.99 -28.69 -32.02
CA GLU A 251 6.42 -27.33 -31.73
C GLU A 251 6.05 -26.92 -30.31
N ILE A 252 7.06 -26.54 -29.52
CA ILE A 252 6.91 -26.06 -28.15
C ILE A 252 7.65 -24.74 -27.99
N TYR A 253 7.33 -24.01 -26.92
CA TYR A 253 8.00 -22.77 -26.58
C TYR A 253 8.60 -22.87 -25.19
N ILE A 254 9.87 -22.46 -25.07
CA ILE A 254 10.59 -22.32 -23.80
C ILE A 254 10.94 -20.86 -23.56
N ASP A 255 11.33 -20.49 -22.36
CA ASP A 255 11.86 -19.15 -22.12
C ASP A 255 13.27 -19.05 -22.74
N HIS A 256 13.57 -17.93 -23.40
CA HIS A 256 14.88 -17.71 -24.05
C HIS A 256 16.04 -17.87 -23.06
N ASP A 257 15.84 -17.51 -21.78
CA ASP A 257 16.87 -17.62 -20.76
C ASP A 257 17.14 -19.08 -20.33
N ASP A 258 16.29 -20.02 -20.76
CA ASP A 258 16.49 -21.48 -20.56
C ASP A 258 17.35 -22.13 -21.65
N PHE A 259 17.85 -21.36 -22.62
CA PHE A 259 18.79 -21.82 -23.65
C PHE A 259 20.10 -21.04 -23.62
N ARG A 260 21.22 -21.72 -23.80
CA ARG A 260 22.55 -21.13 -24.05
C ARG A 260 23.33 -21.94 -25.07
N GLU A 261 23.91 -21.25 -26.06
CA GLU A 261 24.76 -21.85 -27.06
C GLU A 261 26.13 -22.27 -26.47
N ASP A 262 26.71 -21.37 -25.65
CA ASP A 262 27.93 -21.62 -24.88
C ASP A 262 27.63 -21.57 -23.37
N PRO A 263 27.29 -22.72 -22.77
CA PRO A 263 26.86 -22.79 -21.38
C PRO A 263 28.07 -22.85 -20.42
N PRO A 264 28.01 -22.18 -19.27
CA PRO A 264 29.00 -22.32 -18.22
C PRO A 264 28.94 -23.75 -17.61
N PRO A 265 29.98 -24.21 -16.90
CA PRO A 265 30.07 -25.59 -16.39
C PRO A 265 28.87 -26.07 -15.57
N ASN A 266 28.21 -25.16 -14.86
CA ASN A 266 27.05 -25.49 -13.98
C ASN A 266 25.70 -25.16 -14.62
N TYR A 267 25.59 -25.10 -15.94
CA TYR A 267 24.34 -24.86 -16.63
C TYR A 267 23.63 -26.19 -16.96
N PHE A 268 22.48 -26.42 -16.32
CA PHE A 268 21.67 -27.63 -16.43
C PHE A 268 20.39 -27.45 -17.24
N ARG A 269 20.38 -26.47 -18.15
CA ARG A 269 19.25 -26.19 -19.04
C ARG A 269 19.63 -26.53 -20.48
N LEU A 270 18.81 -26.12 -21.45
CA LEU A 270 18.99 -26.51 -22.85
C LEU A 270 20.26 -25.90 -23.45
N ALA A 271 21.11 -26.75 -24.00
CA ALA A 271 22.35 -26.39 -24.67
C ALA A 271 22.69 -27.42 -25.75
N PRO A 272 23.46 -27.06 -26.82
CA PRO A 272 23.87 -27.98 -27.86
C PRO A 272 24.60 -29.21 -27.30
N GLY A 273 24.25 -30.41 -27.79
CA GLY A 273 24.85 -31.65 -27.40
C GLY A 273 24.52 -32.12 -25.96
N LYS A 274 23.60 -31.45 -25.27
CA LYS A 274 23.17 -31.83 -23.91
C LYS A 274 21.73 -32.30 -23.89
N GLU A 275 21.46 -33.32 -23.07
CA GLU A 275 20.13 -33.79 -22.75
C GLU A 275 19.50 -32.92 -21.66
N VAL A 276 18.22 -32.59 -21.84
CA VAL A 276 17.44 -31.87 -20.85
C VAL A 276 16.05 -32.50 -20.72
N ARG A 277 15.55 -32.58 -19.51
CA ARG A 277 14.19 -33.02 -19.24
C ARG A 277 13.21 -31.89 -19.42
N LEU A 278 12.34 -31.97 -20.41
CA LEU A 278 11.17 -31.10 -20.54
C LEU A 278 10.20 -31.42 -19.40
N ARG A 279 9.84 -30.40 -18.62
CA ARG A 279 9.05 -30.60 -17.41
C ARG A 279 7.70 -31.23 -17.71
N TYR A 280 7.41 -32.34 -17.04
CA TYR A 280 6.22 -33.20 -17.20
C TYR A 280 6.13 -33.97 -18.53
N ALA A 281 7.11 -33.88 -19.41
CA ALA A 281 7.14 -34.55 -20.68
C ALA A 281 8.38 -35.43 -20.84
N TYR A 282 9.12 -35.28 -21.89
CA TYR A 282 10.20 -36.15 -22.33
C TYR A 282 11.59 -35.58 -22.00
N VAL A 283 12.59 -36.42 -22.15
CA VAL A 283 14.00 -35.99 -22.22
C VAL A 283 14.30 -35.66 -23.69
N CYS A 284 14.85 -34.49 -23.92
CA CYS A 284 15.24 -34.00 -25.26
C CYS A 284 16.75 -33.77 -25.33
N LEU A 285 17.33 -34.11 -26.50
CA LEU A 285 18.68 -33.76 -26.86
C LEU A 285 18.69 -32.71 -27.95
N LEU A 286 19.41 -31.61 -27.74
CA LEU A 286 19.54 -30.55 -28.72
C LEU A 286 20.71 -30.82 -29.67
N TYR A 287 20.45 -30.88 -30.97
CA TYR A 287 21.48 -31.20 -31.99
C TYR A 287 22.04 -29.97 -32.68
N THR A 288 21.27 -28.88 -32.79
CA THR A 288 21.66 -27.72 -33.56
C THR A 288 21.41 -26.42 -32.78
N SER A 289 22.24 -25.42 -33.05
CA SER A 289 22.01 -24.05 -32.58
C SER A 289 20.85 -23.39 -33.33
N PRO A 290 20.13 -22.42 -32.75
CA PRO A 290 19.06 -21.74 -33.43
C PRO A 290 19.58 -20.92 -34.62
N SER A 291 18.94 -21.12 -35.78
CA SER A 291 19.01 -20.12 -36.85
C SER A 291 18.14 -18.91 -36.46
N PRO A 292 18.51 -17.67 -36.81
CA PRO A 292 17.65 -16.50 -36.58
C PRO A 292 16.24 -16.60 -37.16
N ARG A 293 16.01 -17.58 -38.08
CA ARG A 293 14.73 -17.80 -38.77
C ARG A 293 13.95 -19.03 -38.29
N ASP A 294 14.58 -20.06 -37.73
CA ASP A 294 14.00 -21.41 -37.66
C ASP A 294 13.76 -21.96 -36.23
N GLY A 295 14.15 -21.27 -35.17
CA GLY A 295 14.05 -21.79 -33.81
C GLY A 295 15.02 -22.95 -33.52
N LEU A 296 14.89 -23.56 -32.35
CA LEU A 296 15.73 -24.67 -31.90
C LEU A 296 15.20 -26.04 -32.44
N LEU A 297 16.07 -26.83 -33.03
CA LEU A 297 15.77 -28.22 -33.39
C LEU A 297 16.23 -29.16 -32.28
N SER A 298 15.35 -30.01 -31.78
CA SER A 298 15.67 -31.03 -30.78
C SER A 298 15.08 -32.40 -31.14
N ARG A 299 15.64 -33.47 -30.57
CA ARG A 299 15.20 -34.83 -30.78
C ARG A 299 15.03 -35.54 -29.45
N MET A 300 13.98 -36.34 -29.32
CA MET A 300 13.83 -37.28 -28.22
C MET A 300 14.74 -38.49 -28.41
N PRO A 301 15.39 -39.05 -27.37
CA PRO A 301 16.10 -40.31 -27.45
C PRO A 301 15.16 -41.43 -27.93
N SER A 302 15.71 -42.37 -28.69
CA SER A 302 14.97 -43.49 -29.28
C SER A 302 14.48 -44.56 -28.29
N SER A 303 14.82 -44.39 -26.99
CA SER A 303 14.39 -45.27 -25.90
C SER A 303 13.78 -44.40 -24.80
N ALA A 304 12.48 -44.32 -24.75
CA ALA A 304 11.71 -43.88 -23.60
C ALA A 304 10.92 -45.04 -23.04
#